data_2c06c9de2e9c0712abc036f3ac78dcc9
#
_entry.id   2c06c9de2e9c0712abc036f3ac78dcc9
#
_cell.length_a   1.000
_cell.length_b   1.000
_cell.length_c   1.000
_cell.angle_alpha   90.00
_cell.angle_beta   90.00
_cell.angle_gamma   90.00
#
_symmetry.space_group_name_H-M   'P 1'
#
loop_
_entity.id
_entity.type
_entity.pdbx_description
1 polymer ?
#
loop_
_entity_poly.entity_id
_entity_poly.type
_entity_poly.pdbx_seq_one_letter_code
_entity_poly.pdbx_strand_id
1 'polypeptide(L)'
;DRLTEEILTNLEQSRVLVVWLMDSSISLVPDRSAVADRLEQIYRELDSSGDASAGALTSAVVAFGQQMREITAPTTDYAQVVNSIRHIPTDASGIENVFSAVLGCVIHYQKQRVSEHRRVMIVIWTDESGNDYAREEEAVQFCRNNVIPVYVVGPSAMFGKEQGTLSYRHTDGKIYQLPVDRGPDSVREERLHVPYWFDGSQYETLHAGLGPFALTRLAHESGGAYFIKDNAGDGSPFAIETMRRYEPEYSAPDEYLRDASHSPLRKAVLTVVDMTRQRKLKGTPRLTFSPTGQTFFNEMREAQETAAYDSAILQQCLAVFGARGLEQVYAKETSPRWRAWYDLTYGRLLAMMVRCNEYNWACATMKGKGADFVDKKSNRWQFKPDKALHFGSQDERMTKEATRLLTRCMKENPGTPWALLAERELKDPLGFRVDEAYVAPPPPPPKPKPGKPTPPPPPPPQPNGRRMEQPRKLEKPVEVQLPKL
;
A
#
# COMPACT_ATOMS: atom_id res chain seq x y z
N ASP A 1 -21.28 2.02 15.90
CA ASP A 1 -22.14 3.14 16.31
C ASP A 1 -22.71 3.90 15.09
N ARG A 2 -21.90 4.49 14.19
CA ARG A 2 -22.41 5.23 13.03
C ARG A 2 -23.25 4.37 12.07
N LEU A 3 -22.84 3.12 11.77
CA LEU A 3 -23.65 2.23 10.94
C LEU A 3 -24.98 1.88 11.58
N THR A 4 -25.03 1.72 12.91
CA THR A 4 -26.25 1.51 13.68
C THR A 4 -27.19 2.71 13.56
N GLU A 5 -26.65 3.93 13.69
CA GLU A 5 -27.39 5.18 13.52
C GLU A 5 -28.01 5.30 12.11
N GLU A 6 -27.27 4.90 11.08
CA GLU A 6 -27.76 4.87 9.69
C GLU A 6 -28.92 3.88 9.52
N ILE A 7 -28.82 2.68 10.11
CA ILE A 7 -29.91 1.69 10.08
C ILE A 7 -31.16 2.24 10.82
N LEU A 8 -30.98 2.80 12.01
CA LEU A 8 -32.05 3.39 12.81
C LEU A 8 -32.76 4.53 12.06
N THR A 9 -32.00 5.47 11.52
CA THR A 9 -32.55 6.60 10.73
C THR A 9 -33.39 6.12 9.55
N ASN A 10 -32.98 5.02 8.90
CA ASN A 10 -33.75 4.43 7.81
C ASN A 10 -35.03 3.72 8.34
N LEU A 11 -34.95 3.07 9.51
CA LEU A 11 -36.08 2.38 10.15
C LEU A 11 -37.18 3.35 10.59
N GLU A 12 -36.82 4.55 11.05
CA GLU A 12 -37.79 5.60 11.40
C GLU A 12 -38.70 6.01 10.22
N GLN A 13 -38.19 5.83 9.00
CA GLN A 13 -38.88 6.30 7.78
C GLN A 13 -39.61 5.18 7.04
N SER A 14 -39.13 3.94 7.12
CA SER A 14 -39.72 2.81 6.40
C SER A 14 -39.22 1.47 6.90
N ARG A 15 -39.84 0.38 6.41
CA ARG A 15 -39.25 -0.98 6.57
C ARG A 15 -37.90 -1.05 5.84
N VAL A 16 -36.91 -1.73 6.43
CA VAL A 16 -35.54 -1.83 5.92
C VAL A 16 -35.18 -3.28 5.64
N LEU A 17 -34.49 -3.51 4.52
CA LEU A 17 -33.73 -4.72 4.26
C LEU A 17 -32.24 -4.34 4.26
N VAL A 18 -31.48 -4.89 5.19
CA VAL A 18 -30.01 -4.81 5.21
C VAL A 18 -29.43 -6.06 4.54
N VAL A 19 -28.68 -5.88 3.47
CA VAL A 19 -27.95 -6.94 2.79
C VAL A 19 -26.50 -6.90 3.27
N TRP A 20 -26.09 -7.85 4.11
CA TRP A 20 -24.73 -8.02 4.57
C TRP A 20 -23.93 -8.73 3.49
N LEU A 21 -23.16 -7.97 2.71
CA LEU A 21 -22.31 -8.46 1.64
C LEU A 21 -20.90 -8.69 2.20
N MET A 22 -20.60 -9.95 2.50
CA MET A 22 -19.44 -10.37 3.27
C MET A 22 -18.39 -10.98 2.36
N ASP A 23 -17.18 -10.48 2.45
CA ASP A 23 -16.02 -11.07 1.81
C ASP A 23 -15.73 -12.45 2.39
N SER A 24 -15.52 -13.42 1.50
CA SER A 24 -15.27 -14.83 1.84
C SER A 24 -13.78 -15.22 1.83
N SER A 25 -12.87 -14.25 1.63
CA SER A 25 -11.42 -14.47 1.62
C SER A 25 -10.89 -15.11 2.91
N ILE A 26 -9.71 -15.75 2.80
CA ILE A 26 -9.04 -16.41 3.93
C ILE A 26 -8.59 -15.39 4.98
N SER A 27 -8.19 -14.21 4.55
CA SER A 27 -7.70 -13.11 5.41
C SER A 27 -8.73 -12.69 6.46
N LEU A 28 -10.03 -12.70 6.11
CA LEU A 28 -11.12 -12.29 6.99
C LEU A 28 -11.66 -13.39 7.91
N VAL A 29 -11.19 -14.62 7.81
CA VAL A 29 -11.64 -15.72 8.71
C VAL A 29 -11.51 -15.37 10.19
N PRO A 30 -10.38 -14.79 10.68
CA PRO A 30 -10.24 -14.41 12.08
C PRO A 30 -11.23 -13.33 12.51
N ASP A 31 -11.63 -12.44 11.60
CA ASP A 31 -12.46 -11.28 11.87
C ASP A 31 -13.97 -11.61 11.90
N ARG A 32 -14.39 -12.69 11.24
CA ARG A 32 -15.83 -13.05 11.10
C ARG A 32 -16.54 -13.20 12.42
N SER A 33 -15.88 -13.79 13.43
CA SER A 33 -16.47 -13.91 14.78
C SER A 33 -16.68 -12.55 15.42
N ALA A 34 -15.69 -11.67 15.35
CA ALA A 34 -15.79 -10.31 15.91
C ALA A 34 -16.88 -9.49 15.21
N VAL A 35 -17.02 -9.65 13.88
CA VAL A 35 -18.10 -9.03 13.10
C VAL A 35 -19.46 -9.56 13.56
N ALA A 36 -19.61 -10.87 13.68
CA ALA A 36 -20.84 -11.50 14.12
C ALA A 36 -21.21 -11.05 15.54
N ASP A 37 -20.25 -10.97 16.47
CA ASP A 37 -20.46 -10.51 17.84
C ASP A 37 -20.90 -9.04 17.87
N ARG A 38 -20.31 -8.20 17.03
CA ARG A 38 -20.71 -6.79 16.89
C ARG A 38 -22.11 -6.63 16.34
N LEU A 39 -22.48 -7.41 15.32
CA LEU A 39 -23.82 -7.42 14.76
C LEU A 39 -24.85 -7.91 15.79
N GLU A 40 -24.55 -8.94 16.57
CA GLU A 40 -25.40 -9.38 17.66
C GLU A 40 -25.66 -8.26 18.67
N GLN A 41 -24.65 -7.47 18.99
CA GLN A 41 -24.81 -6.29 19.84
C GLN A 41 -25.71 -5.23 19.19
N ILE A 42 -25.51 -4.93 17.92
CA ILE A 42 -26.34 -3.97 17.16
C ILE A 42 -27.82 -4.39 17.18
N TYR A 43 -28.11 -5.67 16.91
CA TYR A 43 -29.49 -6.16 16.97
C TYR A 43 -30.10 -6.08 18.35
N ARG A 44 -29.34 -6.36 19.41
CA ARG A 44 -29.82 -6.19 20.80
C ARG A 44 -30.11 -4.73 21.14
N GLU A 45 -29.29 -3.80 20.66
CA GLU A 45 -29.52 -2.36 20.83
C GLU A 45 -30.80 -1.92 20.10
N LEU A 46 -31.01 -2.41 18.87
CA LEU A 46 -32.23 -2.16 18.09
C LEU A 46 -33.50 -2.70 18.76
N ASP A 47 -33.44 -3.93 19.31
CA ASP A 47 -34.56 -4.53 20.03
C ASP A 47 -34.88 -3.76 21.32
N SER A 48 -33.88 -3.22 22.01
CA SER A 48 -34.04 -2.49 23.27
C SER A 48 -34.61 -1.08 23.09
N SER A 49 -34.41 -0.48 21.93
CA SER A 49 -34.94 0.87 21.61
C SER A 49 -36.46 0.91 21.43
N GLY A 50 -37.09 -0.25 21.28
CA GLY A 50 -38.56 -0.36 21.12
C GLY A 50 -39.09 0.16 19.79
N ASP A 51 -38.25 0.71 18.94
CA ASP A 51 -38.62 1.31 17.65
C ASP A 51 -38.76 0.28 16.51
N ALA A 52 -38.25 -0.93 16.71
CA ALA A 52 -38.40 -2.01 15.74
C ALA A 52 -39.77 -2.67 15.89
N SER A 53 -40.84 -2.11 15.28
CA SER A 53 -42.05 -2.87 15.07
C SER A 53 -41.71 -4.23 14.46
N ALA A 54 -42.25 -5.32 15.02
CA ALA A 54 -41.94 -6.70 14.60
C ALA A 54 -42.02 -6.81 13.06
N GLY A 55 -40.87 -7.13 12.41
CA GLY A 55 -40.75 -7.25 10.97
C GLY A 55 -40.41 -5.96 10.18
N ALA A 56 -40.10 -4.82 10.83
CA ALA A 56 -39.60 -3.63 10.16
C ALA A 56 -38.21 -3.79 9.60
N LEU A 57 -37.31 -4.46 10.37
CA LEU A 57 -35.95 -4.81 9.95
C LEU A 57 -35.91 -6.25 9.44
N THR A 58 -35.44 -6.45 8.23
CA THR A 58 -35.03 -7.76 7.71
C THR A 58 -33.58 -7.71 7.29
N SER A 59 -32.90 -8.84 7.36
CA SER A 59 -31.50 -8.96 6.97
C SER A 59 -31.27 -10.18 6.08
N ALA A 60 -30.38 -10.02 5.09
CA ALA A 60 -29.88 -11.10 4.25
C ALA A 60 -28.37 -11.17 4.38
N VAL A 61 -27.80 -12.36 4.19
CA VAL A 61 -26.35 -12.55 4.17
C VAL A 61 -25.94 -13.09 2.81
N VAL A 62 -25.04 -12.38 2.15
CA VAL A 62 -24.47 -12.74 0.86
C VAL A 62 -22.97 -12.78 1.02
N ALA A 63 -22.33 -13.87 0.60
CA ALA A 63 -20.88 -14.00 0.54
C ALA A 63 -20.40 -13.70 -0.87
N PHE A 64 -19.24 -13.08 -1.00
CA PHE A 64 -18.57 -12.89 -2.28
C PHE A 64 -17.09 -13.26 -2.20
N GLY A 65 -16.53 -13.60 -3.32
CA GLY A 65 -15.15 -13.93 -3.64
C GLY A 65 -15.11 -13.96 -5.16
N GLN A 66 -14.64 -15.05 -5.76
CA GLN A 66 -14.73 -15.25 -7.22
C GLN A 66 -16.18 -15.24 -7.70
N GLN A 67 -17.11 -15.72 -6.89
CA GLN A 67 -18.55 -15.74 -7.18
C GLN A 67 -19.35 -15.26 -5.97
N MET A 68 -20.51 -14.63 -6.25
CA MET A 68 -21.49 -14.26 -5.24
C MET A 68 -22.36 -15.47 -4.87
N ARG A 69 -22.64 -15.65 -3.56
CA ARG A 69 -23.54 -16.68 -3.02
C ARG A 69 -24.45 -16.11 -1.95
N GLU A 70 -25.73 -16.24 -2.08
CA GLU A 70 -26.67 -16.01 -0.98
C GLU A 70 -26.51 -17.11 0.07
N ILE A 71 -26.19 -16.72 1.31
CA ILE A 71 -26.04 -17.62 2.47
C ILE A 71 -27.35 -17.69 3.27
N THR A 72 -27.99 -16.54 3.44
CA THR A 72 -29.27 -16.41 4.15
C THR A 72 -30.18 -15.46 3.37
N ALA A 73 -31.34 -15.94 2.96
CA ALA A 73 -32.37 -15.13 2.36
C ALA A 73 -32.94 -14.13 3.40
N PRO A 74 -33.62 -13.06 2.97
CA PRO A 74 -34.16 -12.06 3.86
C PRO A 74 -35.00 -12.66 5.02
N THR A 75 -34.58 -12.42 6.25
CA THR A 75 -35.20 -12.94 7.47
C THR A 75 -35.24 -11.87 8.58
N THR A 76 -36.18 -12.03 9.53
CA THR A 76 -36.23 -11.27 10.77
C THR A 76 -35.50 -11.97 11.92
N ASP A 77 -35.04 -13.20 11.71
CA ASP A 77 -34.28 -13.97 12.69
C ASP A 77 -32.81 -13.54 12.69
N TYR A 78 -32.46 -12.61 13.56
CA TYR A 78 -31.08 -12.13 13.70
C TYR A 78 -30.11 -13.22 14.17
N ALA A 79 -30.56 -14.21 14.95
CA ALA A 79 -29.69 -15.30 15.38
C ALA A 79 -29.25 -16.15 14.18
N GLN A 80 -30.15 -16.36 13.20
CA GLN A 80 -29.80 -17.01 11.94
C GLN A 80 -28.78 -16.17 11.15
N VAL A 81 -28.95 -14.84 11.07
CA VAL A 81 -28.03 -13.93 10.36
C VAL A 81 -26.64 -14.00 10.98
N VAL A 82 -26.53 -13.84 12.29
CA VAL A 82 -25.26 -13.88 13.04
C VAL A 82 -24.55 -15.24 12.86
N ASN A 83 -25.32 -16.33 12.99
CA ASN A 83 -24.76 -17.67 12.80
C ASN A 83 -24.25 -17.87 11.35
N SER A 84 -24.95 -17.38 10.37
CA SER A 84 -24.56 -17.46 8.95
C SER A 84 -23.25 -16.73 8.67
N ILE A 85 -23.04 -15.56 9.27
CA ILE A 85 -21.79 -14.79 9.12
C ILE A 85 -20.59 -15.55 9.72
N ARG A 86 -20.78 -16.18 10.90
CA ARG A 86 -19.73 -17.00 11.52
C ARG A 86 -19.30 -18.19 10.66
N HIS A 87 -20.20 -18.72 9.83
CA HIS A 87 -19.99 -19.95 9.06
C HIS A 87 -19.94 -19.73 7.55
N ILE A 88 -19.60 -18.52 7.09
CA ILE A 88 -19.39 -18.27 5.65
C ILE A 88 -18.29 -19.19 5.11
N PRO A 89 -18.56 -19.97 4.05
CA PRO A 89 -17.54 -20.79 3.40
C PRO A 89 -16.40 -19.91 2.88
N THR A 90 -15.16 -20.34 3.12
CA THR A 90 -13.97 -19.61 2.68
C THR A 90 -13.73 -19.82 1.18
N ASP A 91 -13.49 -18.74 0.45
CA ASP A 91 -12.97 -18.76 -0.90
C ASP A 91 -11.43 -18.65 -0.86
N ALA A 92 -10.76 -19.62 -1.46
CA ALA A 92 -9.30 -19.67 -1.53
C ALA A 92 -8.75 -19.26 -2.91
N SER A 93 -9.61 -18.69 -3.77
CA SER A 93 -9.21 -18.29 -5.14
C SER A 93 -8.25 -17.09 -5.14
N GLY A 94 -8.32 -16.22 -4.11
CA GLY A 94 -7.65 -14.92 -4.08
C GLY A 94 -8.19 -13.99 -5.17
N ILE A 95 -9.50 -14.09 -5.46
CA ILE A 95 -10.23 -13.22 -6.39
C ILE A 95 -11.44 -12.67 -5.64
N GLU A 96 -11.59 -11.36 -5.64
CA GLU A 96 -12.64 -10.64 -4.94
C GLU A 96 -13.40 -9.73 -5.90
N ASN A 97 -14.51 -10.25 -6.44
CA ASN A 97 -15.35 -9.56 -7.41
C ASN A 97 -16.45 -8.76 -6.69
N VAL A 98 -16.06 -7.73 -5.94
CA VAL A 98 -16.97 -6.95 -5.08
C VAL A 98 -18.00 -6.16 -5.89
N PHE A 99 -17.62 -5.53 -7.01
CA PHE A 99 -18.56 -4.73 -7.82
C PHE A 99 -19.57 -5.62 -8.53
N SER A 100 -19.16 -6.79 -9.01
CA SER A 100 -20.06 -7.80 -9.56
C SER A 100 -21.04 -8.33 -8.51
N ALA A 101 -20.58 -8.50 -7.27
CA ALA A 101 -21.44 -8.91 -6.17
C ALA A 101 -22.46 -7.82 -5.79
N VAL A 102 -22.05 -6.56 -5.78
CA VAL A 102 -22.97 -5.41 -5.57
C VAL A 102 -24.04 -5.39 -6.66
N LEU A 103 -23.66 -5.51 -7.94
CA LEU A 103 -24.61 -5.58 -9.05
C LEU A 103 -25.60 -6.74 -8.89
N GLY A 104 -25.08 -7.93 -8.51
CA GLY A 104 -25.90 -9.10 -8.22
C GLY A 104 -26.90 -8.84 -7.08
N CYS A 105 -26.47 -8.21 -6.00
CA CYS A 105 -27.36 -7.81 -4.89
C CYS A 105 -28.43 -6.82 -5.33
N VAL A 106 -28.07 -5.78 -6.09
CA VAL A 106 -29.05 -4.80 -6.59
C VAL A 106 -30.10 -5.50 -7.46
N ILE A 107 -29.70 -6.33 -8.42
CA ILE A 107 -30.61 -7.07 -9.30
C ILE A 107 -31.54 -8.00 -8.50
N HIS A 108 -30.98 -8.70 -7.50
CA HIS A 108 -31.73 -9.67 -6.71
C HIS A 108 -32.73 -9.01 -5.76
N TYR A 109 -32.31 -7.95 -5.04
CA TYR A 109 -33.10 -7.35 -3.97
C TYR A 109 -33.91 -6.12 -4.37
N GLN A 110 -33.76 -5.56 -5.59
CA GLN A 110 -34.58 -4.45 -6.05
C GLN A 110 -36.08 -4.74 -5.99
N LYS A 111 -36.52 -6.01 -6.11
CA LYS A 111 -37.91 -6.43 -6.00
C LYS A 111 -38.47 -6.10 -4.62
N GLN A 112 -37.72 -6.26 -3.56
CA GLN A 112 -38.12 -5.94 -2.17
C GLN A 112 -38.51 -4.45 -2.05
N ARG A 113 -37.75 -3.59 -2.73
CA ARG A 113 -38.04 -2.16 -2.76
C ARG A 113 -39.36 -1.85 -3.47
N VAL A 114 -39.61 -2.48 -4.60
CA VAL A 114 -40.77 -2.18 -5.46
C VAL A 114 -42.03 -2.84 -4.92
N SER A 115 -42.01 -4.11 -4.58
CA SER A 115 -43.19 -4.90 -4.20
C SER A 115 -43.50 -4.85 -2.71
N GLU A 116 -42.51 -4.70 -1.84
CA GLU A 116 -42.70 -4.70 -0.39
C GLU A 116 -42.53 -3.31 0.24
N HIS A 117 -42.25 -2.30 -0.57
CA HIS A 117 -41.98 -0.92 -0.13
C HIS A 117 -40.92 -0.82 0.98
N ARG A 118 -39.86 -1.68 0.90
CA ARG A 118 -38.73 -1.65 1.82
C ARG A 118 -37.59 -0.78 1.28
N ARG A 119 -36.92 -0.07 2.14
CA ARG A 119 -35.63 0.48 1.81
C ARG A 119 -34.61 -0.65 1.82
N VAL A 120 -33.87 -0.84 0.73
CA VAL A 120 -32.78 -1.78 0.64
C VAL A 120 -31.47 -1.03 0.83
N MET A 121 -30.62 -1.50 1.71
CA MET A 121 -29.26 -1.00 1.89
C MET A 121 -28.27 -2.17 1.85
N ILE A 122 -27.11 -1.98 1.22
CA ILE A 122 -26.04 -2.98 1.14
C ILE A 122 -24.94 -2.55 2.09
N VAL A 123 -24.46 -3.46 2.93
CA VAL A 123 -23.31 -3.27 3.81
C VAL A 123 -22.24 -4.24 3.41
N ILE A 124 -21.14 -3.73 2.82
CA ILE A 124 -19.99 -4.51 2.41
C ILE A 124 -18.99 -4.60 3.56
N TRP A 125 -18.45 -5.78 3.79
CA TRP A 125 -17.33 -6.00 4.70
C TRP A 125 -16.20 -6.68 3.91
N THR A 126 -15.07 -5.99 3.73
CA THR A 126 -13.93 -6.46 2.96
C THR A 126 -12.62 -5.90 3.52
N ASP A 127 -11.48 -6.52 3.22
CA ASP A 127 -10.15 -6.02 3.52
C ASP A 127 -9.32 -5.71 2.25
N GLU A 128 -9.93 -5.83 1.06
CA GLU A 128 -9.34 -5.46 -0.21
C GLU A 128 -10.20 -4.46 -1.01
N SER A 129 -9.64 -3.94 -2.11
CA SER A 129 -10.32 -2.97 -2.98
C SER A 129 -11.20 -3.62 -4.05
N GLY A 130 -11.06 -4.93 -4.25
CA GLY A 130 -11.73 -5.73 -5.28
C GLY A 130 -10.96 -5.83 -6.60
N ASN A 131 -11.07 -6.98 -7.27
CA ASN A 131 -10.36 -7.28 -8.51
C ASN A 131 -11.10 -6.82 -9.77
N ASP A 132 -12.38 -6.49 -9.65
CA ASP A 132 -13.28 -6.15 -10.76
C ASP A 132 -13.67 -4.66 -10.82
N TYR A 133 -12.74 -3.78 -10.42
CA TYR A 133 -12.95 -2.31 -10.42
C TYR A 133 -13.32 -1.74 -11.82
N ALA A 134 -13.06 -2.47 -12.90
CA ALA A 134 -13.57 -2.11 -14.23
C ALA A 134 -15.10 -2.03 -14.28
N ARG A 135 -15.81 -2.64 -13.31
CA ARG A 135 -17.27 -2.60 -13.17
C ARG A 135 -17.75 -1.54 -12.16
N GLU A 136 -16.85 -0.75 -11.61
CA GLU A 136 -17.18 0.30 -10.63
C GLU A 136 -18.28 1.22 -11.13
N GLU A 137 -18.12 1.80 -12.32
CA GLU A 137 -19.08 2.74 -12.88
C GLU A 137 -20.47 2.11 -13.09
N GLU A 138 -20.51 0.85 -13.57
CA GLU A 138 -21.75 0.10 -13.71
C GLU A 138 -22.43 -0.08 -12.34
N ALA A 139 -21.68 -0.47 -11.31
CA ALA A 139 -22.21 -0.64 -9.96
C ALA A 139 -22.74 0.68 -9.38
N VAL A 140 -22.00 1.78 -9.52
CA VAL A 140 -22.42 3.12 -9.10
C VAL A 140 -23.74 3.49 -9.76
N GLN A 141 -23.85 3.36 -11.08
CA GLN A 141 -25.10 3.71 -11.82
C GLN A 141 -26.28 2.84 -11.41
N PHE A 142 -26.06 1.53 -11.22
CA PHE A 142 -27.11 0.62 -10.77
C PHE A 142 -27.61 0.95 -9.36
N CYS A 143 -26.71 1.23 -8.42
CA CYS A 143 -27.09 1.62 -7.07
C CYS A 143 -27.88 2.93 -7.06
N ARG A 144 -27.42 3.95 -7.79
CA ARG A 144 -28.10 5.25 -7.92
C ARG A 144 -29.49 5.12 -8.54
N ASN A 145 -29.61 4.43 -9.67
CA ASN A 145 -30.88 4.26 -10.38
C ASN A 145 -31.90 3.48 -9.55
N ASN A 146 -31.46 2.58 -8.70
CA ASN A 146 -32.31 1.80 -7.80
C ASN A 146 -32.45 2.43 -6.41
N VAL A 147 -31.79 3.56 -6.12
CA VAL A 147 -31.79 4.23 -4.81
C VAL A 147 -31.43 3.24 -3.68
N ILE A 148 -30.36 2.47 -3.88
CA ILE A 148 -29.83 1.50 -2.93
C ILE A 148 -28.49 2.03 -2.43
N PRO A 149 -28.42 2.60 -1.21
CA PRO A 149 -27.17 3.06 -0.63
C PRO A 149 -26.26 1.87 -0.29
N VAL A 150 -24.98 2.06 -0.52
CA VAL A 150 -23.93 1.10 -0.19
C VAL A 150 -23.07 1.67 0.93
N TYR A 151 -22.95 0.92 2.02
CA TYR A 151 -22.05 1.22 3.12
C TYR A 151 -20.90 0.22 3.07
N VAL A 152 -19.70 0.68 3.25
CA VAL A 152 -18.53 -0.17 3.21
C VAL A 152 -17.78 -0.09 4.54
N VAL A 153 -17.45 -1.23 5.11
CA VAL A 153 -16.53 -1.36 6.26
C VAL A 153 -15.28 -2.06 5.76
N GLY A 154 -14.18 -1.36 5.75
CA GLY A 154 -12.93 -1.86 5.18
C GLY A 154 -11.69 -1.13 5.68
N PRO A 155 -10.50 -1.52 5.21
CA PRO A 155 -9.24 -0.94 5.64
C PRO A 155 -9.01 0.46 5.07
N SER A 156 -8.03 1.16 5.63
CA SER A 156 -7.47 2.34 4.97
C SER A 156 -6.71 1.94 3.71
N ALA A 157 -6.87 2.70 2.64
CA ALA A 157 -6.11 2.57 1.40
C ALA A 157 -4.61 2.76 1.63
N MET A 158 -3.81 2.25 0.69
CA MET A 158 -2.39 2.57 0.64
C MET A 158 -2.18 3.99 0.14
N PHE A 159 -1.29 4.72 0.80
CA PHE A 159 -1.02 6.11 0.44
C PHE A 159 -0.37 6.24 -0.93
N GLY A 160 -1.16 6.62 -1.91
CA GLY A 160 -0.76 6.86 -3.31
C GLY A 160 -0.23 5.63 -4.05
N LYS A 161 -0.51 4.40 -3.57
CA LYS A 161 -0.11 3.12 -4.18
C LYS A 161 -1.28 2.15 -4.24
N GLU A 162 -1.25 1.20 -5.16
CA GLU A 162 -2.27 0.14 -5.27
C GLU A 162 -2.07 -0.95 -4.23
N GLN A 163 -0.85 -1.45 -4.10
CA GLN A 163 -0.54 -2.62 -3.30
C GLN A 163 0.06 -2.29 -1.94
N GLY A 164 -0.36 -3.05 -0.94
CA GLY A 164 0.20 -3.11 0.38
C GLY A 164 0.79 -4.47 0.70
N THR A 165 1.16 -4.67 1.96
CA THR A 165 1.57 -5.98 2.48
C THR A 165 0.83 -6.27 3.77
N LEU A 166 0.36 -7.50 3.90
CA LEU A 166 -0.24 -8.01 5.13
C LEU A 166 0.70 -9.01 5.80
N SER A 167 0.85 -8.91 7.13
CA SER A 167 1.59 -9.88 7.92
C SER A 167 0.73 -11.12 8.16
N TYR A 168 0.98 -12.21 7.44
CA TYR A 168 0.28 -13.48 7.57
C TYR A 168 1.07 -14.46 8.41
N ARG A 169 0.45 -14.99 9.51
CA ARG A 169 1.05 -16.04 10.31
C ARG A 169 0.67 -17.40 9.75
N HIS A 170 1.63 -18.07 9.13
CA HIS A 170 1.44 -19.39 8.56
C HIS A 170 1.44 -20.49 9.65
N THR A 171 0.92 -21.68 9.32
CA THR A 171 0.84 -22.85 10.22
C THR A 171 2.21 -23.38 10.68
N ASP A 172 3.29 -23.03 9.96
CA ASP A 172 4.67 -23.30 10.38
C ASP A 172 5.19 -22.38 11.51
N GLY A 173 4.33 -21.44 11.98
CA GLY A 173 4.63 -20.47 13.03
C GLY A 173 5.40 -19.23 12.57
N LYS A 174 5.77 -19.14 11.29
CA LYS A 174 6.46 -17.98 10.71
C LYS A 174 5.46 -16.92 10.23
N ILE A 175 5.93 -15.67 10.21
CA ILE A 175 5.20 -14.54 9.67
C ILE A 175 5.75 -14.25 8.27
N TYR A 176 4.86 -14.27 7.29
CA TYR A 176 5.13 -13.91 5.89
C TYR A 176 4.49 -12.55 5.57
N GLN A 177 5.15 -11.77 4.74
CA GLN A 177 4.58 -10.54 4.21
C GLN A 177 3.96 -10.87 2.86
N LEU A 178 2.64 -10.89 2.80
CA LEU A 178 1.90 -11.19 1.57
C LEU A 178 1.41 -9.89 0.92
N PRO A 179 1.51 -9.77 -0.40
CA PRO A 179 0.92 -8.63 -1.08
C PRO A 179 -0.60 -8.69 -1.00
N VAL A 180 -1.22 -7.56 -0.72
CA VAL A 180 -2.68 -7.37 -0.73
C VAL A 180 -3.02 -6.15 -1.58
N ASP A 181 -4.13 -6.21 -2.30
CA ASP A 181 -4.66 -5.09 -3.05
C ASP A 181 -5.59 -4.28 -2.16
N ARG A 182 -5.03 -3.25 -1.53
CA ARG A 182 -5.82 -2.29 -0.74
C ARG A 182 -6.22 -1.07 -1.54
N GLY A 183 -5.94 -1.06 -2.83
CA GLY A 183 -6.21 0.03 -3.74
C GLY A 183 -5.49 1.33 -3.39
N PRO A 184 -5.34 2.25 -4.33
CA PRO A 184 -4.92 3.61 -4.03
C PRO A 184 -6.08 4.40 -3.41
N ASP A 185 -5.73 5.43 -2.68
CA ASP A 185 -6.67 6.42 -2.13
C ASP A 185 -7.16 7.45 -3.17
N SER A 186 -6.87 7.24 -4.46
CA SER A 186 -7.37 8.01 -5.60
C SER A 186 -7.56 7.10 -6.82
N VAL A 187 -7.97 7.67 -7.98
CA VAL A 187 -8.22 6.93 -9.23
C VAL A 187 -7.04 6.07 -9.66
N ARG A 188 -5.82 6.49 -9.30
CA ARG A 188 -4.58 5.84 -9.69
C ARG A 188 -3.46 6.17 -8.70
N GLU A 189 -2.35 5.50 -8.84
CA GLU A 189 -1.16 5.84 -8.06
C GLU A 189 -0.70 7.29 -8.33
N GLU A 190 -0.49 8.03 -7.27
CA GLU A 190 -0.02 9.43 -7.29
C GLU A 190 1.32 9.60 -6.58
N ARG A 191 1.82 8.54 -5.96
CA ARG A 191 3.06 8.55 -5.20
C ARG A 191 4.26 8.22 -6.08
N LEU A 192 5.32 9.03 -5.94
CA LEU A 192 6.59 8.84 -6.61
C LEU A 192 7.25 7.50 -6.20
N HIS A 193 7.67 6.68 -7.18
CA HIS A 193 8.37 5.42 -6.95
C HIS A 193 9.89 5.63 -6.84
N VAL A 194 10.29 6.40 -5.82
CA VAL A 194 11.69 6.69 -5.49
C VAL A 194 11.97 6.18 -4.09
N PRO A 195 12.98 5.31 -3.88
CA PRO A 195 13.30 4.75 -2.57
C PRO A 195 13.86 5.83 -1.63
N TYR A 196 13.83 5.54 -0.32
CA TYR A 196 14.64 6.25 0.65
C TYR A 196 15.99 5.54 0.79
N TRP A 197 17.09 6.28 0.77
CA TRP A 197 18.43 5.68 0.86
C TRP A 197 18.81 5.25 2.29
N PHE A 198 18.13 5.78 3.29
CA PHE A 198 18.32 5.46 4.70
C PHE A 198 16.98 5.20 5.34
N ASP A 199 16.86 4.22 6.22
CA ASP A 199 15.71 3.92 7.09
C ASP A 199 14.32 4.26 6.52
N GLY A 200 13.93 3.66 5.41
CA GLY A 200 12.70 4.06 4.70
C GLY A 200 11.69 2.96 4.43
N SER A 201 11.99 1.71 4.75
CA SER A 201 11.13 0.58 4.40
C SER A 201 9.72 0.67 5.03
N GLN A 202 9.61 1.21 6.25
CA GLN A 202 8.33 1.41 6.93
C GLN A 202 7.40 2.40 6.23
N TYR A 203 7.93 3.27 5.39
CA TYR A 203 7.11 4.23 4.64
C TYR A 203 6.55 3.63 3.33
N GLU A 204 7.02 2.45 2.93
CA GLU A 204 6.50 1.77 1.74
C GLU A 204 5.07 1.26 1.93
N THR A 205 4.69 0.94 3.16
CA THR A 205 3.37 0.44 3.56
C THR A 205 2.52 1.49 4.28
N LEU A 206 2.75 2.78 4.00
CA LEU A 206 2.04 3.86 4.66
C LEU A 206 0.57 3.91 4.25
N HIS A 207 -0.33 3.91 5.22
CA HIS A 207 -1.77 4.06 5.01
C HIS A 207 -2.16 5.51 4.75
N ALA A 208 -3.19 5.70 3.92
CA ALA A 208 -3.65 7.03 3.52
C ALA A 208 -4.51 7.75 4.57
N GLY A 209 -5.14 7.00 5.48
CA GLY A 209 -6.20 7.55 6.35
C GLY A 209 -7.51 7.82 5.61
N LEU A 210 -7.64 7.33 4.38
CA LEU A 210 -8.82 7.35 3.51
C LEU A 210 -9.10 5.93 3.03
N GLY A 211 -10.34 5.63 2.65
CA GLY A 211 -10.69 4.35 2.03
C GLY A 211 -10.17 4.22 0.59
N PRO A 212 -10.13 2.98 0.02
CA PRO A 212 -9.85 2.76 -1.40
C PRO A 212 -10.81 3.57 -2.27
N PHE A 213 -10.27 4.21 -3.31
CA PHE A 213 -11.04 5.15 -4.13
C PHE A 213 -12.33 4.54 -4.67
N ALA A 214 -12.26 3.40 -5.35
CA ALA A 214 -13.41 2.81 -6.03
C ALA A 214 -14.54 2.44 -5.06
N LEU A 215 -14.22 1.84 -3.91
CA LEU A 215 -15.21 1.50 -2.88
C LEU A 215 -15.74 2.74 -2.16
N THR A 216 -14.90 3.74 -1.91
CA THR A 216 -15.32 5.00 -1.29
C THR A 216 -16.25 5.78 -2.22
N ARG A 217 -15.91 5.83 -3.51
CA ARG A 217 -16.77 6.44 -4.54
C ARG A 217 -18.11 5.71 -4.66
N LEU A 218 -18.11 4.37 -4.73
CA LEU A 218 -19.34 3.59 -4.75
C LEU A 218 -20.24 3.93 -3.56
N ALA A 219 -19.66 3.97 -2.35
CA ALA A 219 -20.40 4.33 -1.15
C ALA A 219 -20.96 5.76 -1.24
N HIS A 220 -20.13 6.74 -1.56
CA HIS A 220 -20.50 8.15 -1.67
C HIS A 220 -21.58 8.38 -2.73
N GLU A 221 -21.38 7.89 -3.96
CA GLU A 221 -22.28 8.12 -5.09
C GLU A 221 -23.61 7.38 -4.97
N SER A 222 -23.67 6.28 -4.20
CA SER A 222 -24.93 5.58 -3.91
C SER A 222 -25.73 6.20 -2.75
N GLY A 223 -25.16 7.16 -2.02
CA GLY A 223 -25.77 7.80 -0.84
C GLY A 223 -25.50 7.07 0.48
N GLY A 224 -24.49 6.22 0.54
CA GLY A 224 -23.98 5.59 1.76
C GLY A 224 -22.66 6.22 2.26
N ALA A 225 -21.81 5.42 2.91
CA ALA A 225 -20.56 5.89 3.49
C ALA A 225 -19.49 4.77 3.55
N TYR A 226 -18.22 5.16 3.53
CA TYR A 226 -17.09 4.27 3.81
C TYR A 226 -16.64 4.43 5.26
N PHE A 227 -16.57 3.33 6.00
CA PHE A 227 -16.09 3.28 7.38
C PHE A 227 -14.74 2.56 7.41
N ILE A 228 -13.71 3.29 7.84
CA ILE A 228 -12.38 2.68 8.02
C ILE A 228 -12.40 1.83 9.28
N LYS A 229 -12.07 0.55 9.12
CA LYS A 229 -11.83 -0.37 10.22
C LYS A 229 -10.37 -0.29 10.63
N ASP A 230 -10.10 0.19 11.82
CA ASP A 230 -8.77 0.13 12.43
C ASP A 230 -8.57 -1.25 13.03
N ASN A 231 -7.75 -2.09 12.38
CA ASN A 231 -7.25 -3.30 13.02
C ASN A 231 -6.13 -2.94 14.00
N ALA A 232 -6.12 -3.56 15.17
CA ALA A 232 -5.07 -3.33 16.17
C ALA A 232 -3.68 -3.61 15.55
N GLY A 233 -2.91 -2.55 15.32
CA GLY A 233 -1.58 -2.58 14.69
C GLY A 233 -1.52 -2.13 13.22
N ASP A 234 -2.65 -1.95 12.55
CA ASP A 234 -2.75 -1.58 11.12
C ASP A 234 -3.46 -0.22 10.92
N GLY A 235 -3.76 0.49 12.01
CA GLY A 235 -4.48 1.75 11.97
C GLY A 235 -3.66 2.87 11.31
N SER A 236 -4.34 3.71 10.54
CA SER A 236 -3.71 4.92 10.02
C SER A 236 -3.33 5.87 11.15
N PRO A 237 -2.08 6.36 11.21
CA PRO A 237 -1.67 7.35 12.20
C PRO A 237 -2.28 8.72 11.97
N PHE A 238 -3.10 8.89 10.92
CA PHE A 238 -3.66 10.16 10.49
C PHE A 238 -5.13 10.28 10.87
N ALA A 239 -5.50 11.39 11.50
CA ALA A 239 -6.87 11.66 11.89
C ALA A 239 -7.77 11.84 10.65
N ILE A 240 -8.93 11.17 10.65
CA ILE A 240 -9.91 11.22 9.54
C ILE A 240 -10.35 12.67 9.28
N GLU A 241 -10.53 13.48 10.31
CA GLU A 241 -10.93 14.89 10.20
C GLU A 241 -9.89 15.71 9.44
N THR A 242 -8.60 15.40 9.62
CA THR A 242 -7.51 16.03 8.87
C THR A 242 -7.53 15.57 7.42
N MET A 243 -7.67 14.25 7.20
CA MET A 243 -7.57 13.64 5.87
C MET A 243 -8.74 13.98 4.95
N ARG A 244 -9.94 14.26 5.48
CA ARG A 244 -11.10 14.71 4.68
C ARG A 244 -10.79 15.89 3.77
N ARG A 245 -9.90 16.80 4.16
CA ARG A 245 -9.50 17.95 3.33
C ARG A 245 -8.66 17.56 2.11
N TYR A 246 -8.15 16.33 2.11
CA TYR A 246 -7.27 15.78 1.08
C TYR A 246 -7.94 14.64 0.31
N GLU A 247 -9.25 14.44 0.50
CA GLU A 247 -10.02 13.50 -0.31
C GLU A 247 -9.87 13.85 -1.78
N PRO A 248 -9.73 12.84 -2.67
CA PRO A 248 -9.79 13.05 -4.10
C PRO A 248 -11.20 13.47 -4.51
N GLU A 249 -11.32 14.07 -5.68
CA GLU A 249 -12.64 14.29 -6.28
C GLU A 249 -13.21 12.93 -6.68
N TYR A 250 -14.34 12.54 -6.09
CA TYR A 250 -15.03 11.25 -6.35
C TYR A 250 -15.85 11.30 -7.65
N SER A 251 -15.29 11.86 -8.72
CA SER A 251 -15.83 11.83 -10.08
C SER A 251 -15.53 10.49 -10.77
N ALA A 252 -16.16 10.26 -11.94
CA ALA A 252 -15.81 9.10 -12.76
C ALA A 252 -14.31 9.10 -13.13
N PRO A 253 -13.65 7.92 -13.18
CA PRO A 253 -12.20 7.85 -13.44
C PRO A 253 -11.73 8.61 -14.67
N ASP A 254 -12.47 8.56 -15.77
CA ASP A 254 -12.15 9.29 -17.00
C ASP A 254 -12.27 10.81 -16.83
N GLU A 255 -13.21 11.27 -16.03
CA GLU A 255 -13.41 12.69 -15.71
C GLU A 255 -12.25 13.19 -14.85
N TYR A 256 -11.91 12.46 -13.78
CA TYR A 256 -10.77 12.76 -12.92
C TYR A 256 -9.47 12.88 -13.72
N LEU A 257 -9.18 11.91 -14.60
CA LEU A 257 -7.97 11.93 -15.42
C LEU A 257 -7.97 13.07 -16.43
N ARG A 258 -9.12 13.39 -17.02
CA ARG A 258 -9.27 14.53 -17.92
C ARG A 258 -8.98 15.84 -17.20
N ASP A 259 -9.55 16.04 -16.02
CA ASP A 259 -9.36 17.26 -15.24
C ASP A 259 -7.92 17.39 -14.72
N ALA A 260 -7.31 16.29 -14.29
CA ALA A 260 -5.90 16.26 -13.96
C ALA A 260 -5.01 16.62 -15.17
N SER A 261 -5.39 16.23 -16.39
CA SER A 261 -4.63 16.53 -17.61
C SER A 261 -4.69 18.01 -18.01
N HIS A 262 -5.73 18.72 -17.62
CA HIS A 262 -5.89 20.16 -17.91
C HIS A 262 -5.04 21.04 -16.97
N SER A 263 -4.64 20.54 -15.79
CA SER A 263 -3.73 21.25 -14.89
C SER A 263 -2.27 20.89 -15.22
N PRO A 264 -1.42 21.84 -15.64
CA PRO A 264 0.00 21.57 -15.87
C PRO A 264 0.71 20.99 -14.65
N LEU A 265 0.32 21.42 -13.44
CA LEU A 265 0.88 20.94 -12.17
C LEU A 265 0.50 19.46 -11.93
N ARG A 266 -0.79 19.13 -11.99
CA ARG A 266 -1.30 17.76 -11.78
C ARG A 266 -0.72 16.81 -12.82
N LYS A 267 -0.70 17.23 -14.09
CA LYS A 267 -0.10 16.49 -15.19
C LYS A 267 1.39 16.21 -14.95
N ALA A 268 2.16 17.21 -14.49
CA ALA A 268 3.57 17.03 -14.19
C ALA A 268 3.78 15.96 -13.10
N VAL A 269 3.03 16.02 -12.01
CA VAL A 269 3.08 15.02 -10.93
C VAL A 269 2.79 13.62 -11.48
N LEU A 270 1.65 13.43 -12.15
CA LEU A 270 1.26 12.12 -12.68
C LEU A 270 2.25 11.58 -13.71
N THR A 271 2.80 12.45 -14.56
CA THR A 271 3.80 12.05 -15.56
C THR A 271 5.04 11.46 -14.90
N VAL A 272 5.58 12.09 -13.85
CA VAL A 272 6.79 11.58 -13.20
C VAL A 272 6.51 10.36 -12.32
N VAL A 273 5.31 10.22 -11.77
CA VAL A 273 4.88 9.00 -11.11
C VAL A 273 4.92 7.84 -12.10
N ASP A 274 4.32 7.99 -13.29
CA ASP A 274 4.38 6.98 -14.36
C ASP A 274 5.80 6.67 -14.81
N MET A 275 6.62 7.69 -15.00
CA MET A 275 8.02 7.50 -15.40
C MET A 275 8.80 6.66 -14.38
N THR A 276 8.64 6.92 -13.08
CA THR A 276 9.34 6.20 -12.02
C THR A 276 8.72 4.82 -11.73
N ARG A 277 7.44 4.60 -12.02
CA ARG A 277 6.79 3.29 -11.97
C ARG A 277 7.26 2.38 -13.10
N GLN A 278 7.32 2.90 -14.33
CA GLN A 278 7.73 2.13 -15.51
C GLN A 278 9.24 1.85 -15.54
N ARG A 279 10.04 2.81 -15.09
CA ARG A 279 11.50 2.72 -15.06
C ARG A 279 11.95 2.62 -13.61
N LYS A 280 11.93 1.40 -13.07
CA LYS A 280 12.34 1.17 -11.67
C LYS A 280 13.76 1.65 -11.42
N LEU A 281 13.92 2.54 -10.45
CA LEU A 281 15.22 2.92 -9.92
C LEU A 281 15.88 1.70 -9.27
N LYS A 282 17.21 1.61 -9.38
CA LYS A 282 17.97 0.50 -8.78
C LYS A 282 18.00 0.54 -7.25
N GLY A 283 17.65 1.70 -6.68
CA GLY A 283 17.50 1.88 -5.24
C GLY A 283 18.78 2.38 -4.56
N THR A 284 18.94 2.07 -3.27
CA THR A 284 20.07 2.53 -2.48
C THR A 284 21.35 1.86 -2.98
N PRO A 285 22.35 2.62 -3.43
CA PRO A 285 23.64 2.05 -3.78
C PRO A 285 24.37 1.55 -2.53
N ARG A 286 25.46 0.81 -2.73
CA ARG A 286 26.29 0.30 -1.64
C ARG A 286 26.86 1.46 -0.80
N LEU A 287 26.72 1.37 0.52
CA LEU A 287 27.25 2.35 1.47
C LEU A 287 28.50 1.88 2.22
N THR A 288 28.87 0.61 2.11
CA THR A 288 30.04 0.03 2.79
C THR A 288 30.91 -0.68 1.76
N PHE A 289 32.22 -0.38 1.79
CA PHE A 289 33.17 -0.85 0.79
C PHE A 289 34.35 -1.58 1.43
N SER A 290 34.97 -2.48 0.67
CA SER A 290 36.17 -3.18 1.01
C SER A 290 37.33 -2.20 1.22
N PRO A 291 38.39 -2.59 1.97
CA PRO A 291 39.47 -1.66 2.32
C PRO A 291 40.24 -1.13 1.10
N THR A 292 40.76 -2.03 0.27
CA THR A 292 41.58 -1.68 -0.89
C THR A 292 41.60 -2.82 -1.91
N GLY A 293 42.28 -2.62 -3.03
CA GLY A 293 42.50 -3.65 -4.05
C GLY A 293 41.39 -3.75 -5.08
N GLN A 294 41.43 -4.80 -5.92
CA GLN A 294 40.51 -4.97 -7.06
C GLN A 294 39.03 -5.04 -6.63
N THR A 295 38.75 -5.65 -5.47
CA THR A 295 37.39 -5.72 -4.93
C THR A 295 36.84 -4.34 -4.63
N PHE A 296 37.63 -3.45 -4.00
CA PHE A 296 37.22 -2.06 -3.74
C PHE A 296 36.90 -1.32 -5.02
N PHE A 297 37.75 -1.42 -6.04
CA PHE A 297 37.50 -0.73 -7.32
C PHE A 297 36.24 -1.26 -8.03
N ASN A 298 36.00 -2.57 -7.99
CA ASN A 298 34.82 -3.17 -8.57
C ASN A 298 33.54 -2.72 -7.83
N GLU A 299 33.56 -2.76 -6.49
CA GLU A 299 32.45 -2.29 -5.66
C GLU A 299 32.11 -0.82 -5.91
N MET A 300 33.14 0.05 -5.99
CA MET A 300 32.98 1.48 -6.30
C MET A 300 32.42 1.71 -7.71
N ARG A 301 32.85 0.90 -8.70
CA ARG A 301 32.33 1.00 -10.07
C ARG A 301 30.86 0.62 -10.14
N GLU A 302 30.48 -0.52 -9.57
CA GLU A 302 29.08 -1.00 -9.54
C GLU A 302 28.17 -0.01 -8.82
N ALA A 303 28.65 0.57 -7.72
CA ALA A 303 27.94 1.57 -6.97
C ALA A 303 27.70 2.85 -7.78
N GLN A 304 28.72 3.34 -8.49
CA GLN A 304 28.60 4.49 -9.38
C GLN A 304 27.68 4.22 -10.58
N GLU A 305 27.73 3.03 -11.18
CA GLU A 305 26.81 2.62 -12.24
C GLU A 305 25.36 2.64 -11.78
N THR A 306 25.11 2.20 -10.55
CA THR A 306 23.77 2.25 -9.93
C THR A 306 23.28 3.69 -9.78
N ALA A 307 24.07 4.57 -9.16
CA ALA A 307 23.70 5.97 -8.95
C ALA A 307 23.62 6.75 -10.27
N ALA A 308 24.46 6.45 -11.25
CA ALA A 308 24.42 7.07 -12.58
C ALA A 308 23.15 6.67 -13.37
N TYR A 309 22.77 5.40 -13.27
CA TYR A 309 21.52 4.94 -13.90
C TYR A 309 20.31 5.67 -13.30
N ASP A 310 20.24 5.76 -11.98
CA ASP A 310 19.14 6.42 -11.30
C ASP A 310 19.12 7.92 -11.60
N SER A 311 20.28 8.60 -11.61
CA SER A 311 20.37 10.03 -11.96
C SER A 311 19.91 10.33 -13.37
N ALA A 312 20.14 9.43 -14.34
CA ALA A 312 19.67 9.62 -15.72
C ALA A 312 18.14 9.59 -15.83
N ILE A 313 17.47 8.76 -15.04
CA ILE A 313 16.00 8.73 -14.94
C ILE A 313 15.49 10.00 -14.23
N LEU A 314 16.09 10.35 -13.09
CA LEU A 314 15.73 11.53 -12.29
C LEU A 314 15.88 12.82 -13.10
N GLN A 315 16.91 12.94 -13.95
CA GLN A 315 17.11 14.09 -14.83
C GLN A 315 15.95 14.26 -15.81
N GLN A 316 15.44 13.16 -16.39
CA GLN A 316 14.27 13.20 -17.26
C GLN A 316 12.99 13.59 -16.48
N CYS A 317 12.82 13.08 -15.25
CA CYS A 317 11.72 13.48 -14.38
C CYS A 317 11.78 14.96 -14.02
N LEU A 318 12.96 15.48 -13.67
CA LEU A 318 13.16 16.90 -13.36
C LEU A 318 12.89 17.83 -14.56
N ALA A 319 13.15 17.36 -15.79
CA ALA A 319 12.83 18.13 -16.98
C ALA A 319 11.33 18.41 -17.13
N VAL A 320 10.46 17.54 -16.62
CA VAL A 320 8.99 17.74 -16.59
C VAL A 320 8.63 18.94 -15.72
N PHE A 321 9.30 19.11 -14.57
CA PHE A 321 9.11 20.26 -13.68
C PHE A 321 9.84 21.53 -14.13
N GLY A 322 10.71 21.45 -15.14
CA GLY A 322 11.38 22.59 -15.76
C GLY A 322 10.46 23.51 -16.57
N ALA A 323 9.20 23.15 -16.76
CA ALA A 323 8.22 23.99 -17.43
C ALA A 323 8.02 25.31 -16.70
N ARG A 324 8.08 26.44 -17.46
CA ARG A 324 7.89 27.77 -16.87
C ARG A 324 6.48 27.92 -16.32
N GLY A 325 6.37 28.54 -15.15
CA GLY A 325 5.07 28.96 -14.60
C GLY A 325 4.40 27.95 -13.67
N LEU A 326 5.00 26.80 -13.31
CA LEU A 326 4.40 25.83 -12.39
C LEU A 326 4.14 26.42 -10.99
N GLU A 327 5.00 27.31 -10.49
CA GLU A 327 4.75 28.01 -9.22
C GLU A 327 3.54 28.97 -9.29
N GLN A 328 3.28 29.58 -10.46
CA GLN A 328 2.08 30.40 -10.66
C GLN A 328 0.80 29.52 -10.72
N VAL A 329 0.92 28.30 -11.29
CA VAL A 329 -0.17 27.30 -11.26
C VAL A 329 -0.39 26.82 -9.83
N TYR A 330 0.68 26.53 -9.08
CA TYR A 330 0.62 26.17 -7.66
C TYR A 330 -0.14 27.21 -6.83
N ALA A 331 0.14 28.48 -7.04
CA ALA A 331 -0.52 29.56 -6.31
C ALA A 331 -2.04 29.64 -6.59
N LYS A 332 -2.49 29.09 -7.73
CA LYS A 332 -3.91 29.04 -8.13
C LYS A 332 -4.56 27.69 -7.84
N GLU A 333 -3.78 26.65 -7.53
CA GLU A 333 -4.32 25.33 -7.21
C GLU A 333 -5.07 25.37 -5.88
N THR A 334 -6.34 25.02 -5.90
CA THR A 334 -7.21 25.05 -4.73
C THR A 334 -7.21 23.76 -3.93
N SER A 335 -6.87 22.65 -4.57
CA SER A 335 -6.81 21.33 -3.91
C SER A 335 -5.57 21.23 -3.04
N PRO A 336 -5.71 21.08 -1.70
CA PRO A 336 -4.57 20.88 -0.81
C PRO A 336 -3.84 19.58 -1.12
N ARG A 337 -4.55 18.53 -1.59
CA ARG A 337 -3.97 17.27 -2.05
C ARG A 337 -2.95 17.49 -3.18
N TRP A 338 -3.32 18.21 -4.23
CA TRP A 338 -2.46 18.43 -5.38
C TRP A 338 -1.29 19.37 -5.08
N ARG A 339 -1.48 20.35 -4.21
CA ARG A 339 -0.38 21.18 -3.69
C ARG A 339 0.62 20.34 -2.91
N ALA A 340 0.14 19.46 -2.04
CA ALA A 340 0.99 18.57 -1.24
C ALA A 340 1.76 17.57 -2.13
N TRP A 341 1.10 16.98 -3.14
CA TRP A 341 1.77 16.10 -4.10
C TRP A 341 2.84 16.81 -4.92
N TYR A 342 2.58 18.03 -5.37
CA TYR A 342 3.57 18.83 -6.10
C TYR A 342 4.83 19.07 -5.27
N ASP A 343 4.67 19.57 -4.06
CA ASP A 343 5.78 19.89 -3.18
C ASP A 343 6.60 18.64 -2.80
N LEU A 344 5.92 17.56 -2.42
CA LEU A 344 6.57 16.32 -2.05
C LEU A 344 7.30 15.69 -3.24
N THR A 345 6.64 15.58 -4.38
CA THR A 345 7.19 14.92 -5.59
C THR A 345 8.40 15.68 -6.13
N TYR A 346 8.26 16.99 -6.34
CA TYR A 346 9.35 17.80 -6.87
C TYR A 346 10.50 17.92 -5.88
N GLY A 347 10.20 18.14 -4.60
CA GLY A 347 11.20 18.21 -3.55
C GLY A 347 12.01 16.91 -3.43
N ARG A 348 11.37 15.74 -3.49
CA ARG A 348 12.04 14.45 -3.42
C ARG A 348 12.88 14.14 -4.67
N LEU A 349 12.41 14.52 -5.86
CA LEU A 349 13.22 14.37 -7.09
C LEU A 349 14.51 15.16 -7.03
N LEU A 350 14.45 16.42 -6.57
CA LEU A 350 15.63 17.26 -6.39
C LEU A 350 16.58 16.68 -5.34
N ALA A 351 16.06 16.30 -4.18
CA ALA A 351 16.87 15.71 -3.10
C ALA A 351 17.58 14.44 -3.56
N MET A 352 16.89 13.55 -4.28
CA MET A 352 17.47 12.31 -4.78
C MET A 352 18.52 12.57 -5.87
N MET A 353 18.29 13.55 -6.74
CA MET A 353 19.30 13.95 -7.74
C MET A 353 20.58 14.43 -7.11
N VAL A 354 20.49 15.29 -6.09
CA VAL A 354 21.66 15.75 -5.32
C VAL A 354 22.38 14.57 -4.67
N ARG A 355 21.65 13.65 -4.03
CA ARG A 355 22.27 12.44 -3.43
C ARG A 355 23.01 11.61 -4.47
N CYS A 356 22.46 11.40 -5.65
CA CYS A 356 23.14 10.65 -6.72
C CYS A 356 24.43 11.36 -7.17
N ASN A 357 24.41 12.67 -7.33
CA ASN A 357 25.59 13.47 -7.74
C ASN A 357 26.67 13.44 -6.67
N GLU A 358 26.33 13.75 -5.44
CA GLU A 358 27.27 13.77 -4.30
C GLU A 358 27.84 12.38 -4.01
N TYR A 359 27.04 11.33 -4.14
CA TYR A 359 27.50 9.95 -4.01
C TYR A 359 28.52 9.59 -5.11
N ASN A 360 28.23 9.94 -6.37
CA ASN A 360 29.15 9.72 -7.47
C ASN A 360 30.47 10.49 -7.30
N TRP A 361 30.38 11.72 -6.81
CA TRP A 361 31.55 12.52 -6.46
C TRP A 361 32.38 11.84 -5.36
N ALA A 362 31.76 11.39 -4.28
CA ALA A 362 32.41 10.70 -3.18
C ALA A 362 33.12 9.42 -3.66
N CYS A 363 32.47 8.60 -4.49
CA CYS A 363 33.07 7.42 -5.09
C CYS A 363 34.29 7.77 -5.98
N ALA A 364 34.19 8.81 -6.81
CA ALA A 364 35.29 9.26 -7.67
C ALA A 364 36.48 9.74 -6.85
N THR A 365 36.23 10.52 -5.79
CA THR A 365 37.26 11.01 -4.88
C THR A 365 37.99 9.87 -4.18
N MET A 366 37.26 8.86 -3.69
CA MET A 366 37.86 7.69 -3.04
C MET A 366 38.73 6.86 -4.00
N LYS A 367 38.28 6.67 -5.24
CA LYS A 367 39.11 5.98 -6.25
C LYS A 367 40.39 6.73 -6.56
N GLY A 368 40.40 8.04 -6.52
CA GLY A 368 41.58 8.87 -6.82
C GLY A 368 42.60 8.97 -5.68
N LYS A 369 42.16 8.88 -4.42
CA LYS A 369 43.04 9.08 -3.26
C LYS A 369 43.87 7.84 -2.88
N GLY A 370 43.50 6.63 -3.31
CA GLY A 370 44.07 5.37 -2.81
C GLY A 370 43.92 5.33 -1.27
N ALA A 371 43.32 4.33 -0.73
CA ALA A 371 42.86 4.47 0.64
C ALA A 371 43.52 3.49 1.59
N ASP A 372 44.58 3.96 2.25
CA ASP A 372 45.05 3.31 3.47
C ASP A 372 44.28 3.87 4.67
N PHE A 373 43.85 2.98 5.58
CA PHE A 373 43.24 3.38 6.82
C PHE A 373 44.20 4.10 7.75
N VAL A 374 43.74 5.20 8.33
CA VAL A 374 44.47 5.88 9.42
C VAL A 374 44.37 5.05 10.71
N ASP A 375 43.13 4.59 11.03
CA ASP A 375 42.95 3.63 12.12
C ASP A 375 43.22 2.19 11.63
N LYS A 376 44.30 1.59 12.15
CA LYS A 376 44.71 0.19 11.85
C LYS A 376 43.68 -0.87 12.22
N LYS A 377 42.66 -0.54 13.03
CA LYS A 377 41.55 -1.43 13.37
C LYS A 377 40.46 -1.41 12.30
N SER A 378 40.39 -0.39 11.50
CA SER A 378 39.39 -0.25 10.45
C SER A 378 39.57 -1.29 9.36
N ASN A 379 38.48 -1.82 8.84
CA ASN A 379 38.47 -2.82 7.79
C ASN A 379 37.46 -2.56 6.69
N ARG A 380 36.73 -1.43 6.74
CA ARG A 380 35.73 -1.00 5.75
C ARG A 380 35.72 0.52 5.62
N TRP A 381 35.35 0.99 4.43
CA TRP A 381 34.95 2.36 4.18
C TRP A 381 33.43 2.44 4.30
N GLN A 382 32.91 3.46 4.98
CA GLN A 382 31.47 3.68 5.16
C GLN A 382 31.08 5.08 4.70
N PHE A 383 30.13 5.16 3.77
CA PHE A 383 29.54 6.41 3.33
C PHE A 383 28.40 6.78 4.28
N LYS A 384 28.41 7.99 4.77
CA LYS A 384 27.39 8.55 5.68
C LYS A 384 26.88 9.88 5.15
N PRO A 385 25.61 10.24 5.46
CA PRO A 385 25.09 11.55 5.11
C PRO A 385 25.94 12.67 5.72
N ASP A 386 26.14 13.75 4.95
CA ASP A 386 26.83 14.95 5.40
C ASP A 386 26.14 16.22 4.88
N LYS A 387 26.28 17.30 5.63
CA LYS A 387 25.75 18.62 5.23
C LYS A 387 26.60 19.29 4.14
N ALA A 388 27.88 18.95 4.05
CA ALA A 388 28.77 19.47 3.03
C ALA A 388 28.38 18.92 1.65
N LEU A 389 28.33 19.82 0.66
CA LEU A 389 28.11 19.51 -0.74
C LEU A 389 29.41 19.78 -1.51
N HIS A 390 29.75 18.89 -2.44
CA HIS A 390 31.04 18.89 -3.13
C HIS A 390 30.92 18.90 -4.66
N PHE A 391 29.77 18.52 -5.20
CA PHE A 391 29.60 18.39 -6.66
C PHE A 391 29.52 19.76 -7.35
N GLY A 392 29.03 20.79 -6.67
CA GLY A 392 29.10 22.18 -7.17
C GLY A 392 27.84 23.01 -6.97
N SER A 393 27.83 24.23 -7.50
CA SER A 393 26.78 25.24 -7.29
C SER A 393 25.39 24.83 -7.78
N GLN A 394 25.30 23.88 -8.72
CA GLN A 394 24.02 23.35 -9.17
C GLN A 394 23.35 22.53 -8.05
N ASP A 395 24.10 21.68 -7.37
CA ASP A 395 23.59 20.88 -6.26
C ASP A 395 23.21 21.75 -5.06
N GLU A 396 23.95 22.83 -4.80
CA GLU A 396 23.55 23.80 -3.78
C GLU A 396 22.20 24.45 -4.08
N ARG A 397 21.94 24.81 -5.35
CA ARG A 397 20.65 25.38 -5.79
C ARG A 397 19.54 24.35 -5.66
N MET A 398 19.77 23.11 -6.14
CA MET A 398 18.78 22.04 -6.03
C MET A 398 18.48 21.69 -4.57
N THR A 399 19.48 21.67 -3.71
CA THR A 399 19.30 21.47 -2.26
C THR A 399 18.45 22.55 -1.61
N LYS A 400 18.71 23.83 -1.92
CA LYS A 400 17.89 24.96 -1.43
C LYS A 400 16.45 24.83 -1.87
N GLU A 401 16.23 24.48 -3.14
CA GLU A 401 14.88 24.34 -3.68
C GLU A 401 14.17 23.11 -3.12
N ALA A 402 14.84 21.95 -3.00
CA ALA A 402 14.31 20.77 -2.34
C ALA A 402 13.89 21.07 -0.90
N THR A 403 14.76 21.74 -0.14
CA THR A 403 14.47 22.13 1.24
C THR A 403 13.27 23.08 1.32
N ARG A 404 13.17 24.04 0.40
CA ARG A 404 12.03 24.97 0.34
C ARG A 404 10.71 24.24 0.11
N LEU A 405 10.65 23.35 -0.90
CA LEU A 405 9.45 22.61 -1.27
C LEU A 405 9.03 21.64 -0.15
N LEU A 406 9.95 20.84 0.36
CA LEU A 406 9.67 19.86 1.40
C LEU A 406 9.27 20.55 2.73
N THR A 407 9.90 21.69 3.07
CA THR A 407 9.51 22.49 4.24
C THR A 407 8.12 23.09 4.07
N ARG A 408 7.77 23.56 2.87
CA ARG A 408 6.42 24.04 2.55
C ARG A 408 5.41 22.93 2.68
N CYS A 409 5.70 21.76 2.09
CA CYS A 409 4.86 20.56 2.19
C CYS A 409 4.56 20.21 3.66
N MET A 410 5.60 20.14 4.50
CA MET A 410 5.47 19.80 5.92
C MET A 410 4.66 20.85 6.70
N LYS A 411 4.88 22.13 6.45
CA LYS A 411 4.23 23.23 7.20
C LYS A 411 2.78 23.46 6.79
N GLU A 412 2.46 23.32 5.49
CA GLU A 412 1.12 23.57 4.99
C GLU A 412 0.18 22.36 5.16
N ASN A 413 0.74 21.14 5.38
CA ASN A 413 -0.04 19.90 5.48
C ASN A 413 0.24 19.10 6.78
N PRO A 414 0.19 19.73 7.96
CA PRO A 414 0.53 19.04 9.22
C PRO A 414 -0.43 17.89 9.50
N GLY A 415 0.07 16.79 10.08
CA GLY A 415 -0.73 15.62 10.44
C GLY A 415 -1.15 14.76 9.23
N THR A 416 -0.48 14.89 8.09
CA THR A 416 -0.76 14.14 6.85
C THR A 416 0.41 13.26 6.43
N PRO A 417 0.16 12.23 5.59
CA PRO A 417 1.24 11.41 5.02
C PRO A 417 2.25 12.23 4.21
N TRP A 418 1.81 13.27 3.51
CA TRP A 418 2.72 14.16 2.76
C TRP A 418 3.72 14.85 3.67
N ALA A 419 3.25 15.42 4.79
CA ALA A 419 4.13 16.06 5.76
C ALA A 419 5.11 15.08 6.39
N LEU A 420 4.65 13.89 6.76
CA LEU A 420 5.49 12.82 7.30
C LEU A 420 6.60 12.41 6.32
N LEU A 421 6.28 12.24 5.04
CA LEU A 421 7.26 11.87 4.03
C LEU A 421 8.23 13.00 3.70
N ALA A 422 7.77 14.25 3.73
CA ALA A 422 8.62 15.44 3.58
C ALA A 422 9.59 15.59 4.76
N GLU A 423 9.12 15.40 5.98
CA GLU A 423 9.95 15.40 7.19
C GLU A 423 11.01 14.30 7.12
N ARG A 424 10.61 13.10 6.70
CA ARG A 424 11.54 11.98 6.52
C ARG A 424 12.63 12.28 5.50
N GLU A 425 12.29 12.93 4.39
CA GLU A 425 13.27 13.30 3.36
C GLU A 425 14.27 14.35 3.87
N LEU A 426 13.82 15.30 4.69
CA LEU A 426 14.64 16.35 5.28
C LEU A 426 15.52 15.88 6.45
N LYS A 427 15.24 14.70 7.03
CA LYS A 427 15.97 14.18 8.20
C LYS A 427 17.45 13.94 7.90
N ASP A 428 17.75 13.39 6.71
CA ASP A 428 19.12 13.08 6.32
C ASP A 428 19.68 14.16 5.38
N PRO A 429 20.86 14.72 5.67
CA PRO A 429 21.57 15.58 4.75
C PRO A 429 21.80 14.93 3.38
N LEU A 430 21.96 15.75 2.33
CA LEU A 430 22.03 15.28 0.95
C LEU A 430 23.45 14.97 0.47
N GLY A 431 24.48 15.53 1.10
CA GLY A 431 25.89 15.24 0.81
C GLY A 431 26.38 13.96 1.47
N PHE A 432 27.61 13.59 1.17
CA PHE A 432 28.26 12.40 1.72
C PHE A 432 29.65 12.70 2.27
N ARG A 433 29.96 12.07 3.41
CA ARG A 433 31.31 11.90 3.92
C ARG A 433 31.67 10.44 3.94
N VAL A 434 32.97 10.18 3.91
CA VAL A 434 33.51 8.83 3.96
C VAL A 434 34.27 8.64 5.27
N ASP A 435 33.79 7.70 6.08
CA ASP A 435 34.37 7.36 7.37
C ASP A 435 35.04 5.97 7.28
N GLU A 436 36.06 5.77 8.09
CA GLU A 436 36.62 4.46 8.36
C GLU A 436 35.75 3.71 9.37
N ALA A 437 35.54 2.41 9.16
CA ALA A 437 34.71 1.60 10.05
C ALA A 437 35.31 0.21 10.28
N TYR A 438 35.06 -0.32 11.46
CA TYR A 438 35.34 -1.73 11.78
C TYR A 438 34.00 -2.50 11.73
N VAL A 439 33.96 -3.51 10.88
CA VAL A 439 32.85 -4.47 10.81
C VAL A 439 33.39 -5.82 11.31
N ALA A 440 32.81 -6.29 12.41
CA ALA A 440 33.19 -7.60 12.95
C ALA A 440 32.94 -8.72 11.91
N PRO A 441 33.85 -9.68 11.76
CA PRO A 441 33.60 -10.82 10.89
C PRO A 441 32.36 -11.59 11.38
N PRO A 442 31.62 -12.24 10.48
CA PRO A 442 30.47 -13.04 10.88
C PRO A 442 30.92 -14.12 11.89
N PRO A 443 30.09 -14.46 12.89
CA PRO A 443 30.43 -15.51 13.83
C PRO A 443 30.71 -16.80 13.06
N PRO A 444 31.76 -17.59 13.50
CA PRO A 444 32.04 -18.84 12.84
C PRO A 444 30.80 -19.75 12.85
N PRO A 445 30.57 -20.53 11.79
CA PRO A 445 29.45 -21.44 11.75
C PRO A 445 29.46 -22.33 13.01
N PRO A 446 28.25 -22.60 13.58
CA PRO A 446 28.17 -23.41 14.79
C PRO A 446 28.89 -24.73 14.56
N LYS A 447 29.84 -25.09 15.45
CA LYS A 447 30.52 -26.37 15.38
C LYS A 447 29.47 -27.47 15.30
N PRO A 448 29.63 -28.49 14.42
CA PRO A 448 28.73 -29.62 14.38
C PRO A 448 28.59 -30.21 15.80
N LYS A 449 27.39 -30.40 16.27
CA LYS A 449 27.15 -31.03 17.58
C LYS A 449 27.84 -32.39 17.57
N PRO A 450 28.66 -32.76 18.58
CA PRO A 450 29.23 -34.09 18.70
C PRO A 450 28.04 -35.06 18.90
N GLY A 451 27.84 -35.99 17.98
CA GLY A 451 26.84 -37.02 18.19
C GLY A 451 26.09 -37.60 16.97
N LYS A 452 26.44 -37.20 15.76
CA LYS A 452 26.02 -38.00 14.57
C LYS A 452 27.26 -38.50 13.86
N PRO A 453 27.43 -39.86 13.72
CA PRO A 453 28.54 -40.40 12.92
C PRO A 453 28.42 -39.89 11.49
N THR A 454 29.49 -39.31 10.98
CA THR A 454 29.63 -39.01 9.56
C THR A 454 29.48 -40.33 8.79
N PRO A 455 28.64 -40.41 7.75
CA PRO A 455 28.62 -41.57 6.89
C PRO A 455 30.00 -41.78 6.32
N PRO A 456 30.49 -43.03 6.22
CA PRO A 456 31.84 -43.33 5.71
C PRO A 456 31.97 -42.78 4.28
N PRO A 457 33.16 -42.35 3.89
CA PRO A 457 33.43 -41.88 2.53
C PRO A 457 33.08 -42.98 1.53
N PRO A 458 32.50 -42.64 0.37
CA PRO A 458 32.19 -43.64 -0.65
C PRO A 458 33.47 -44.38 -1.08
N PRO A 459 33.39 -45.71 -1.33
CA PRO A 459 34.54 -46.48 -1.78
C PRO A 459 35.02 -45.95 -3.14
N PRO A 460 36.33 -46.07 -3.44
CA PRO A 460 36.90 -45.62 -4.70
C PRO A 460 36.27 -46.35 -5.88
N PRO A 461 36.09 -45.68 -7.04
CA PRO A 461 35.41 -46.26 -8.20
C PRO A 461 36.18 -47.47 -8.72
N GLN A 462 35.52 -48.63 -8.83
CA GLN A 462 36.03 -49.80 -9.53
C GLN A 462 35.97 -49.57 -11.05
N PRO A 463 36.95 -49.96 -11.84
CA PRO A 463 36.91 -49.83 -13.28
C PRO A 463 36.07 -50.96 -13.90
N ASN A 464 35.20 -50.57 -14.79
CA ASN A 464 34.38 -51.35 -15.71
C ASN A 464 32.98 -51.77 -15.26
N GLY A 465 32.00 -51.09 -15.89
CA GLY A 465 30.62 -51.56 -15.94
C GLY A 465 29.65 -50.41 -16.23
N ARG A 466 29.32 -50.19 -17.49
CA ARG A 466 28.22 -49.24 -17.89
C ARG A 466 26.93 -49.62 -17.21
N ARG A 467 26.56 -48.87 -16.18
CA ARG A 467 25.17 -48.74 -15.71
C ARG A 467 24.85 -47.26 -15.61
N MET A 468 23.89 -46.81 -16.42
CA MET A 468 23.32 -45.47 -16.30
C MET A 468 22.74 -45.34 -14.88
N GLU A 469 23.41 -44.62 -14.00
CA GLU A 469 22.80 -44.13 -12.75
C GLU A 469 21.86 -42.99 -13.08
N GLN A 470 20.62 -43.17 -12.74
CA GLN A 470 19.66 -42.06 -12.71
C GLN A 470 20.17 -41.01 -11.73
N PRO A 471 20.14 -39.71 -12.08
CA PRO A 471 20.53 -38.65 -11.15
C PRO A 471 19.61 -38.71 -9.92
N ARG A 472 20.21 -38.83 -8.73
CA ARG A 472 19.49 -38.62 -7.47
C ARG A 472 18.79 -37.26 -7.55
N LYS A 473 17.48 -37.28 -7.52
CA LYS A 473 16.67 -36.08 -7.31
C LYS A 473 17.12 -35.47 -6.00
N LEU A 474 17.81 -34.33 -6.05
CA LEU A 474 17.89 -33.42 -4.92
C LEU A 474 16.44 -33.15 -4.50
N GLU A 475 16.09 -33.50 -3.28
CA GLU A 475 14.81 -33.09 -2.72
C GLU A 475 14.77 -31.55 -2.80
N LYS A 476 13.88 -31.05 -3.63
CA LYS A 476 13.61 -29.62 -3.67
C LYS A 476 13.19 -29.22 -2.27
N PRO A 477 13.63 -28.04 -1.76
CA PRO A 477 13.06 -27.49 -0.54
C PRO A 477 11.54 -27.54 -0.67
N VAL A 478 10.86 -28.02 0.37
CA VAL A 478 9.40 -28.01 0.39
C VAL A 478 8.97 -26.56 0.20
N GLU A 479 8.44 -26.25 -0.97
CA GLU A 479 7.91 -24.94 -1.30
C GLU A 479 6.70 -24.72 -0.39
N VAL A 480 6.82 -23.81 0.56
CA VAL A 480 5.69 -23.46 1.45
C VAL A 480 4.63 -22.84 0.57
N GLN A 481 3.50 -23.53 0.41
CA GLN A 481 2.37 -22.96 -0.30
C GLN A 481 1.73 -21.88 0.58
N LEU A 482 1.99 -20.64 0.25
CA LEU A 482 1.34 -19.49 0.87
C LEU A 482 -0.02 -19.27 0.21
N PRO A 483 -1.06 -18.92 0.98
CA PRO A 483 -2.34 -18.53 0.41
C PRO A 483 -2.16 -17.28 -0.46
N LYS A 484 -2.97 -17.16 -1.50
CA LYS A 484 -3.24 -15.87 -2.13
C LYS A 484 -4.26 -15.17 -1.24
N LEU A 485 -3.90 -14.02 -0.76
CA LEU A 485 -4.77 -13.13 0.00
C LEU A 485 -5.37 -12.13 -0.95
#